data_d0c9850805b8c1b6d2209d54ec7e20ed
#
_entry.id   d0c9850805b8c1b6d2209d54ec7e20ed
#
_cell.length_a   1.000
_cell.length_b   1.000
_cell.length_c   1.000
_cell.angle_alpha   90.00
_cell.angle_beta   90.00
_cell.angle_gamma   90.00
#
_symmetry.space_group_name_H-M   'P 1'
#
loop_
_entity.id
_entity.type
_entity.pdbx_description
1 polymer ?
#
loop_
_entity_poly.entity_id
_entity_poly.type
_entity_poly.pdbx_seq_one_letter_code
_entity_poly.pdbx_strand_id
1 'polypeptide(L)'
;MGYMVRRVVPLLAILASLLAAGPAQAAAPNYILVSGPSLKHPILLGNWDENGALLSALVGVPTAKGSAVRQLARRPSFDLAEFWNWSYLPRPTRPSKASQHGRLYPAHGSKPAVIVMMLDGRRVPRLVPARARQIFARHHVPLRL
;
A
#
# COMPACT_ATOMS: atom_id res chain seq x y z
N MET A 1 -59.80 13.84 31.58
CA MET A 1 -58.80 14.66 30.87
C MET A 1 -57.48 13.88 30.90
N GLY A 2 -57.19 13.18 29.83
CA GLY A 2 -55.95 12.44 29.71
C GLY A 2 -54.95 13.20 28.91
N TYR A 3 -53.82 13.54 29.50
CA TYR A 3 -52.70 14.11 28.79
C TYR A 3 -51.88 12.99 28.11
N MET A 4 -52.03 12.93 26.81
CA MET A 4 -51.21 12.08 25.95
C MET A 4 -49.85 12.73 25.79
N VAL A 5 -48.88 12.34 26.62
CA VAL A 5 -47.49 12.70 26.43
C VAL A 5 -46.93 11.83 25.30
N ARG A 6 -46.89 12.37 24.11
CA ARG A 6 -46.16 11.78 23.00
C ARG A 6 -44.66 11.76 23.33
N ARG A 7 -44.13 10.60 23.61
CA ARG A 7 -42.68 10.37 23.68
C ARG A 7 -42.11 10.50 22.26
N VAL A 8 -41.61 11.67 21.97
CA VAL A 8 -40.70 11.87 20.83
C VAL A 8 -39.35 11.37 21.30
N VAL A 9 -39.08 10.08 21.09
CA VAL A 9 -37.77 9.44 21.35
C VAL A 9 -36.81 9.90 20.27
N PRO A 10 -35.55 10.23 20.60
CA PRO A 10 -34.64 10.97 19.75
C PRO A 10 -34.06 10.07 18.65
N LEU A 11 -34.65 10.13 17.47
CA LEU A 11 -34.02 9.62 16.25
C LEU A 11 -32.75 10.40 15.85
N LEU A 12 -32.49 11.53 16.50
CA LEU A 12 -31.34 12.39 16.25
C LEU A 12 -30.01 11.83 16.83
N ALA A 13 -30.08 10.95 17.82
CA ALA A 13 -28.85 10.42 18.43
C ALA A 13 -28.15 9.35 17.57
N ILE A 14 -28.87 8.70 16.65
CA ILE A 14 -28.31 7.63 15.81
C ILE A 14 -27.59 8.20 14.57
N LEU A 15 -28.03 9.38 14.08
CA LEU A 15 -27.37 10.01 12.93
C LEU A 15 -26.03 10.68 13.28
N ALA A 16 -25.84 11.11 14.52
CA ALA A 16 -24.59 11.74 14.96
C ALA A 16 -23.42 10.73 15.12
N SER A 17 -23.73 9.46 15.35
CA SER A 17 -22.71 8.42 15.49
C SER A 17 -22.11 7.94 14.17
N LEU A 18 -22.78 8.19 13.05
CA LEU A 18 -22.30 7.81 11.71
C LEU A 18 -21.38 8.86 11.07
N LEU A 19 -21.33 10.08 11.62
CA LEU A 19 -20.46 11.15 11.12
C LEU A 19 -19.11 11.23 11.84
N ALA A 20 -18.91 10.45 12.90
CA ALA A 20 -17.65 10.40 13.65
C ALA A 20 -16.70 9.24 13.22
N ALA A 21 -17.10 8.44 12.25
CA ALA A 21 -16.16 7.57 11.56
C ALA A 21 -15.35 8.44 10.59
N GLY A 22 -14.30 9.07 11.09
CA GLY A 22 -13.23 9.57 10.23
C GLY A 22 -12.78 8.44 9.29
N PRO A 23 -12.23 8.75 8.11
CA PRO A 23 -11.76 7.71 7.21
C PRO A 23 -10.89 6.77 8.04
N ALA A 24 -11.27 5.48 8.10
CA ALA A 24 -10.46 4.48 8.76
C ALA A 24 -9.10 4.58 8.08
N GLN A 25 -8.11 5.10 8.79
CA GLN A 25 -6.76 5.21 8.28
C GLN A 25 -6.32 3.79 8.04
N ALA A 26 -6.20 3.41 6.77
CA ALA A 26 -5.77 2.09 6.39
C ALA A 26 -4.45 1.83 7.11
N ALA A 27 -4.36 0.71 7.84
CA ALA A 27 -3.11 0.32 8.47
C ALA A 27 -2.02 0.29 7.40
N ALA A 28 -0.86 0.85 7.71
CA ALA A 28 0.27 0.95 6.79
C ALA A 28 1.53 0.43 7.45
N PRO A 29 2.49 -0.12 6.69
CA PRO A 29 3.80 -0.45 7.25
C PRO A 29 4.52 0.83 7.68
N ASN A 30 5.25 0.76 8.78
CA ASN A 30 6.09 1.87 9.25
C ASN A 30 7.21 2.16 8.24
N TYR A 31 7.74 1.10 7.63
CA TYR A 31 8.81 1.18 6.64
C TYR A 31 8.59 0.18 5.50
N ILE A 32 9.01 0.57 4.31
CA ILE A 32 9.18 -0.33 3.17
C ILE A 32 10.63 -0.19 2.71
N LEU A 33 11.38 -1.28 2.78
CA LEU A 33 12.76 -1.33 2.30
C LEU A 33 12.77 -1.95 0.90
N VAL A 34 13.17 -1.16 -0.08
CA VAL A 34 13.29 -1.58 -1.48
C VAL A 34 14.71 -2.06 -1.71
N SER A 35 14.89 -3.30 -2.14
CA SER A 35 16.21 -3.87 -2.42
C SER A 35 16.20 -4.72 -3.69
N GLY A 36 17.34 -4.85 -4.33
CA GLY A 36 17.50 -5.65 -5.55
C GLY A 36 18.87 -5.51 -6.18
N PRO A 37 19.21 -6.39 -7.12
CA PRO A 37 20.56 -6.47 -7.67
C PRO A 37 21.02 -5.25 -8.45
N SER A 38 20.09 -4.45 -8.97
CA SER A 38 20.39 -3.21 -9.70
C SER A 38 20.50 -1.97 -8.80
N LEU A 39 20.27 -2.09 -7.50
CA LEU A 39 20.44 -1.02 -6.52
C LEU A 39 21.77 -1.19 -5.79
N LYS A 40 22.60 -0.12 -5.75
CA LYS A 40 23.83 -0.11 -4.95
C LYS A 40 23.55 -0.26 -3.46
N HIS A 41 22.48 0.37 -3.00
CA HIS A 41 22.03 0.34 -1.62
C HIS A 41 20.51 0.22 -1.57
N PRO A 42 19.96 -0.44 -0.56
CA PRO A 42 18.51 -0.45 -0.33
C PRO A 42 17.97 0.97 -0.14
N ILE A 43 16.75 1.18 -0.62
CA ILE A 43 16.04 2.47 -0.49
C ILE A 43 14.96 2.29 0.57
N LEU A 44 14.96 3.16 1.58
CA LEU A 44 14.00 3.09 2.68
C LEU A 44 12.89 4.13 2.50
N LEU A 45 11.65 3.68 2.38
CA LEU A 45 10.44 4.49 2.47
C LEU A 45 10.01 4.50 3.94
N GLY A 46 10.29 5.60 4.66
CA GLY A 46 10.05 5.71 6.10
C GLY A 46 8.94 6.69 6.48
N ASN A 47 8.18 7.18 5.51
CA ASN A 47 7.03 8.04 5.77
C ASN A 47 5.76 7.20 5.82
N TRP A 48 5.14 7.13 7.00
CA TRP A 48 3.94 6.33 7.22
C TRP A 48 2.75 6.76 6.37
N ASP A 49 2.56 8.06 6.17
CA ASP A 49 1.48 8.61 5.33
C ASP A 49 1.68 8.25 3.86
N GLU A 50 2.92 8.31 3.37
CA GLU A 50 3.24 7.88 2.01
C GLU A 50 3.05 6.37 1.82
N ASN A 51 3.45 5.55 2.79
CA ASN A 51 3.24 4.11 2.76
C ASN A 51 1.74 3.78 2.76
N GLY A 52 0.94 4.48 3.56
CA GLY A 52 -0.52 4.38 3.55
C GLY A 52 -1.14 4.81 2.21
N ALA A 53 -0.66 5.91 1.64
CA ALA A 53 -1.11 6.39 0.32
C ALA A 53 -0.74 5.39 -0.80
N LEU A 54 0.42 4.75 -0.72
CA LEU A 54 0.84 3.70 -1.66
C LEU A 54 -0.12 2.51 -1.62
N LEU A 55 -0.41 1.97 -0.44
CA LEU A 55 -1.35 0.86 -0.29
C LEU A 55 -2.76 1.23 -0.74
N SER A 56 -3.25 2.39 -0.35
CA SER A 56 -4.58 2.87 -0.74
C SER A 56 -4.71 3.03 -2.26
N ALA A 57 -3.67 3.53 -2.93
CA ALA A 57 -3.65 3.63 -4.38
C ALA A 57 -3.71 2.26 -5.06
N LEU A 58 -3.10 1.23 -4.47
CA LEU A 58 -3.09 -0.12 -5.02
C LEU A 58 -4.43 -0.85 -4.84
N VAL A 59 -5.14 -0.59 -3.75
CA VAL A 59 -6.46 -1.21 -3.49
C VAL A 59 -7.46 -0.84 -4.59
N GLY A 60 -7.45 0.39 -5.08
CA GLY A 60 -8.35 0.87 -6.12
C GLY A 60 -8.03 0.40 -7.55
N VAL A 61 -6.90 -0.28 -7.77
CA VAL A 61 -6.46 -0.72 -9.09
C VAL A 61 -6.91 -2.16 -9.34
N PRO A 62 -7.48 -2.48 -10.52
CA PRO A 62 -7.81 -3.85 -10.90
C PRO A 62 -6.57 -4.76 -10.93
N THR A 63 -6.78 -6.06 -10.72
CA THR A 63 -5.72 -7.07 -10.89
C THR A 63 -5.14 -7.00 -12.30
N ALA A 64 -3.82 -6.91 -12.41
CA ALA A 64 -3.13 -6.92 -13.69
C ALA A 64 -3.26 -8.30 -14.35
N LYS A 65 -3.49 -8.31 -15.66
CA LYS A 65 -3.74 -9.54 -16.46
C LYS A 65 -2.99 -9.50 -17.79
N GLY A 66 -3.04 -10.60 -18.51
CA GLY A 66 -2.53 -10.71 -19.88
C GLY A 66 -1.03 -10.51 -19.98
N SER A 67 -0.59 -9.71 -20.97
CA SER A 67 0.83 -9.47 -21.24
C SER A 67 1.57 -8.79 -20.07
N ALA A 68 0.88 -8.02 -19.26
CA ALA A 68 1.46 -7.34 -18.11
C ALA A 68 2.05 -8.32 -17.09
N VAL A 69 1.44 -9.48 -16.91
CA VAL A 69 1.84 -10.49 -15.91
C VAL A 69 2.49 -11.74 -16.53
N ARG A 70 2.49 -11.83 -17.87
CA ARG A 70 3.11 -12.98 -18.56
C ARG A 70 4.60 -13.06 -18.23
N GLN A 71 5.04 -14.23 -17.79
CA GLN A 71 6.43 -14.50 -17.39
C GLN A 71 6.96 -13.54 -16.31
N LEU A 72 6.09 -13.08 -15.41
CA LEU A 72 6.46 -12.13 -14.37
C LEU A 72 7.67 -12.58 -13.55
N ALA A 73 7.73 -13.87 -13.19
CA ALA A 73 8.83 -14.44 -12.42
C ALA A 73 10.21 -14.37 -13.13
N ARG A 74 10.24 -14.16 -14.44
CA ARG A 74 11.47 -14.03 -15.23
C ARG A 74 11.93 -12.58 -15.41
N ARG A 75 11.11 -11.62 -14.96
CA ARG A 75 11.44 -10.19 -15.07
C ARG A 75 12.34 -9.75 -13.93
N PRO A 76 13.24 -8.79 -14.18
CA PRO A 76 13.95 -8.11 -13.11
C PRO A 76 12.95 -7.53 -12.10
N SER A 77 13.27 -7.64 -10.81
CA SER A 77 12.38 -7.15 -9.76
C SER A 77 13.15 -6.63 -8.56
N PHE A 78 12.49 -5.77 -7.79
CA PHE A 78 12.92 -5.35 -6.46
C PHE A 78 12.08 -6.06 -5.40
N ASP A 79 12.72 -6.45 -4.30
CA ASP A 79 12.03 -6.88 -3.10
C ASP A 79 11.50 -5.65 -2.36
N LEU A 80 10.25 -5.71 -1.91
CA LEU A 80 9.60 -4.72 -1.07
C LEU A 80 9.40 -5.34 0.31
N ALA A 81 10.37 -5.16 1.18
CA ALA A 81 10.30 -5.68 2.55
C ALA A 81 9.48 -4.72 3.42
N GLU A 82 8.33 -5.18 3.91
CA GLU A 82 7.37 -4.39 4.66
C GLU A 82 7.52 -4.63 6.17
N PHE A 83 7.71 -3.55 6.92
CA PHE A 83 7.88 -3.58 8.37
C PHE A 83 6.64 -2.98 9.03
N TRP A 84 5.74 -3.85 9.44
CA TRP A 84 4.52 -3.52 10.15
C TRP A 84 4.78 -3.50 11.66
N ASN A 85 4.18 -2.57 12.37
CA ASN A 85 4.33 -2.42 13.83
C ASN A 85 5.80 -2.32 14.29
N TRP A 86 6.66 -1.80 13.41
CA TRP A 86 8.07 -1.62 13.69
C TRP A 86 8.29 -0.35 14.53
N SER A 87 9.22 -0.40 15.47
CA SER A 87 9.62 0.80 16.20
C SER A 87 10.25 1.83 15.27
N TYR A 88 10.06 3.13 15.55
CA TYR A 88 10.66 4.17 14.72
C TYR A 88 12.19 4.16 14.74
N LEU A 89 12.79 3.62 15.81
CA LEU A 89 14.24 3.46 15.95
C LEU A 89 14.57 2.10 16.59
N PRO A 90 15.62 1.41 16.11
CA PRO A 90 16.43 1.73 14.93
C PRO A 90 15.68 1.48 13.63
N ARG A 91 16.01 2.24 12.57
CA ARG A 91 15.45 2.02 11.23
C ARG A 91 15.84 0.63 10.72
N PRO A 92 14.95 -0.07 9.99
CA PRO A 92 15.28 -1.38 9.45
C PRO A 92 16.35 -1.27 8.36
N THR A 93 17.33 -2.17 8.39
CA THR A 93 18.43 -2.22 7.42
C THR A 93 18.51 -3.54 6.67
N ARG A 94 17.79 -4.57 7.13
CA ARG A 94 17.83 -5.92 6.58
C ARG A 94 16.45 -6.41 6.18
N PRO A 95 16.24 -6.78 4.90
CA PRO A 95 14.96 -7.30 4.42
C PRO A 95 14.48 -8.54 5.18
N SER A 96 15.40 -9.38 5.67
CA SER A 96 15.08 -10.62 6.40
C SER A 96 14.30 -10.40 7.72
N LYS A 97 14.25 -9.18 8.24
CA LYS A 97 13.49 -8.81 9.45
C LYS A 97 12.09 -8.29 9.14
N ALA A 98 11.72 -8.20 7.88
CA ALA A 98 10.41 -7.72 7.47
C ALA A 98 9.28 -8.65 7.89
N SER A 99 8.10 -8.08 8.16
CA SER A 99 6.88 -8.83 8.46
C SER A 99 6.30 -9.49 7.21
N GLN A 100 6.43 -8.81 6.07
CA GLN A 100 5.90 -9.25 4.77
C GLN A 100 6.84 -8.81 3.65
N HIS A 101 6.73 -9.47 2.51
CA HIS A 101 7.47 -9.15 1.30
C HIS A 101 6.51 -8.98 0.11
N GLY A 102 6.66 -7.87 -0.58
CA GLY A 102 6.10 -7.62 -1.90
C GLY A 102 7.18 -7.69 -2.98
N ARG A 103 6.77 -7.43 -4.22
CA ARG A 103 7.68 -7.31 -5.36
C ARG A 103 7.28 -6.18 -6.27
N LEU A 104 8.26 -5.42 -6.72
CA LEU A 104 8.10 -4.41 -7.76
C LEU A 104 8.85 -4.88 -9.01
N TYR A 105 8.12 -4.98 -10.10
CA TYR A 105 8.64 -5.30 -11.43
C TYR A 105 8.64 -4.03 -12.26
N PRO A 106 9.78 -3.36 -12.46
CA PRO A 106 9.87 -2.18 -13.31
C PRO A 106 9.39 -2.44 -14.73
N ALA A 107 9.00 -1.40 -15.43
CA ALA A 107 8.70 -1.49 -16.85
C ALA A 107 9.93 -1.99 -17.62
N HIS A 108 9.72 -2.91 -18.55
CA HIS A 108 10.79 -3.51 -19.35
C HIS A 108 10.31 -3.75 -20.78
N GLY A 109 10.95 -3.11 -21.75
CA GLY A 109 10.47 -3.10 -23.12
C GLY A 109 9.05 -2.54 -23.20
N SER A 110 8.14 -3.28 -23.83
CA SER A 110 6.71 -2.92 -23.93
C SER A 110 5.88 -3.29 -22.68
N LYS A 111 6.47 -3.99 -21.71
CA LYS A 111 5.75 -4.44 -20.51
C LYS A 111 5.71 -3.33 -19.45
N PRO A 112 4.53 -3.00 -18.91
CA PRO A 112 4.39 -1.96 -17.90
C PRO A 112 4.99 -2.40 -16.56
N ALA A 113 5.21 -1.45 -15.66
CA ALA A 113 5.56 -1.73 -14.27
C ALA A 113 4.40 -2.39 -13.54
N VAL A 114 4.71 -3.44 -12.77
CA VAL A 114 3.76 -4.21 -11.97
C VAL A 114 4.25 -4.27 -10.54
N ILE A 115 3.34 -4.13 -9.60
CA ILE A 115 3.62 -4.29 -8.17
C ILE A 115 2.77 -5.43 -7.61
N VAL A 116 3.37 -6.22 -6.75
CA VAL A 116 2.70 -7.29 -6.00
C VAL A 116 2.95 -7.04 -4.52
N MET A 117 1.93 -6.60 -3.81
CA MET A 117 1.97 -6.45 -2.36
C MET A 117 0.87 -7.29 -1.70
N MET A 118 1.01 -7.56 -0.42
CA MET A 118 -0.05 -8.20 0.36
C MET A 118 -1.15 -7.19 0.61
N LEU A 119 -2.35 -7.46 0.07
CA LEU A 119 -3.55 -6.65 0.26
C LEU A 119 -4.68 -7.60 0.68
N ASP A 120 -5.34 -7.31 1.78
CA ASP A 120 -6.44 -8.13 2.32
C ASP A 120 -6.08 -9.64 2.40
N GLY A 121 -4.86 -9.95 2.84
CA GLY A 121 -4.36 -11.32 2.98
C GLY A 121 -4.05 -12.03 1.65
N ARG A 122 -4.07 -11.32 0.52
CA ARG A 122 -3.81 -11.88 -0.81
C ARG A 122 -2.69 -11.13 -1.52
N ARG A 123 -1.90 -11.89 -2.26
CA ARG A 123 -0.91 -11.34 -3.20
C ARG A 123 -1.51 -11.32 -4.59
N VAL A 124 -1.75 -10.14 -5.11
CA VAL A 124 -2.24 -9.97 -6.48
C VAL A 124 -1.39 -8.95 -7.23
N PRO A 125 -1.05 -9.21 -8.51
CA PRO A 125 -0.32 -8.25 -9.32
C PRO A 125 -1.25 -7.09 -9.72
N ARG A 126 -0.71 -5.87 -9.67
CA ARG A 126 -1.41 -4.65 -10.08
C ARG A 126 -0.49 -3.78 -10.91
N LEU A 127 -1.03 -3.09 -11.87
CA LEU A 127 -0.28 -2.03 -12.56
C LEU A 127 0.05 -0.94 -11.54
N VAL A 128 1.26 -0.39 -11.63
CA VAL A 128 1.68 0.69 -10.72
C VAL A 128 0.88 1.95 -11.01
N PRO A 129 -0.04 2.38 -10.13
CA PRO A 129 -0.88 3.55 -10.38
C PRO A 129 -0.09 4.86 -10.28
N ALA A 130 -0.67 5.96 -10.79
CA ALA A 130 0.00 7.26 -10.85
C ALA A 130 0.51 7.73 -9.48
N ARG A 131 -0.28 7.57 -8.43
CA ARG A 131 0.12 7.96 -7.07
C ARG A 131 1.33 7.17 -6.56
N ALA A 132 1.33 5.86 -6.80
CA ALA A 132 2.46 5.00 -6.45
C ALA A 132 3.73 5.39 -7.23
N ARG A 133 3.60 5.70 -8.53
CA ARG A 133 4.71 6.20 -9.34
C ARG A 133 5.31 7.47 -8.77
N GLN A 134 4.49 8.41 -8.32
CA GLN A 134 4.96 9.66 -7.70
C GLN A 134 5.74 9.39 -6.40
N ILE A 135 5.25 8.47 -5.56
CA ILE A 135 5.93 8.11 -4.31
C ILE A 135 7.28 7.46 -4.62
N PHE A 136 7.32 6.46 -5.50
CA PHE A 136 8.57 5.80 -5.88
C PHE A 136 9.57 6.77 -6.53
N ALA A 137 9.10 7.68 -7.38
CA ALA A 137 9.97 8.68 -8.01
C ALA A 137 10.62 9.62 -6.98
N ARG A 138 9.89 10.07 -5.98
CA ARG A 138 10.44 10.91 -4.90
C ARG A 138 11.57 10.23 -4.13
N HIS A 139 11.51 8.92 -4.01
CA HIS A 139 12.51 8.11 -3.33
C HIS A 139 13.55 7.49 -4.30
N HIS A 140 13.57 7.93 -5.55
CA HIS A 140 14.48 7.43 -6.59
C HIS A 140 14.40 5.90 -6.81
N VAL A 141 13.24 5.29 -6.57
CA VAL A 141 13.01 3.87 -6.89
C VAL A 141 12.81 3.73 -8.40
N PRO A 142 13.63 2.93 -9.11
CA PRO A 142 13.52 2.78 -10.56
C PRO A 142 12.21 2.07 -10.94
N LEU A 143 11.44 2.68 -11.83
CA LEU A 143 10.23 2.10 -12.40
C LEU A 143 10.39 1.64 -13.85
N ARG A 144 11.58 1.80 -14.40
CA ARG A 144 11.99 1.33 -15.74
C ARG A 144 13.43 0.83 -15.67
N LEU A 145 13.68 -0.28 -16.31
CA LEU A 145 15.00 -0.88 -16.52
C LEU A 145 15.28 -1.11 -18.00
#